data_925ea5178f2ed8bde05a3a4a9c574250
#
_entry.id   925ea5178f2ed8bde05a3a4a9c574250
#
_cell.length_a   1.000
_cell.length_b   1.000
_cell.length_c   1.000
_cell.angle_alpha   90.00
_cell.angle_beta   90.00
_cell.angle_gamma   90.00
#
_symmetry.space_group_name_H-M   'P 1'
#
loop_
_entity.id
_entity.type
_entity.pdbx_description
1 polymer ?
#
loop_
_entity_poly.entity_id
_entity_poly.type
_entity_poly.pdbx_seq_one_letter_code
_entity_poly.pdbx_strand_id
1 'polypeptide(L)'
;MKKYNIPIYLKYKQEVEDAWEDVNKPIDGDYTGLTNDEIIINFLPLVENIARKQSTSDQASGILSILDLIQEGSAGLIAATNKLDRETLRKSDDQEKTLKSFLSKRIKGAIRRAVDMNRGEIRIPEHKLNEIRRNPKDERLVSMFFNSVFSSIDAKPNNDENLAYQVIDKSEPYNIALLNTYLLGLMRTHLDERQYNVLRLSYGLDCDKHSANEIASIVGINVSTAHVRISQIKRDAIQTLIDNVDGSQVLDYL
;
A
#
# COMPACT_ATOMS: atom_id res chain seq x y z
N MET A 1 11.14 9.71 13.01
CA MET A 1 12.63 9.78 12.95
C MET A 1 13.17 8.35 12.82
N LYS A 2 13.79 7.99 11.68
CA LYS A 2 14.37 6.64 11.52
C LYS A 2 15.40 6.40 12.61
N LYS A 3 15.24 5.32 13.35
CA LYS A 3 16.27 4.86 14.28
C LYS A 3 17.39 4.22 13.47
N TYR A 4 18.45 4.97 13.19
CA TYR A 4 19.67 4.38 12.66
C TYR A 4 20.27 3.47 13.74
N ASN A 5 20.62 2.26 13.34
CA ASN A 5 21.45 1.42 14.22
C ASN A 5 22.89 1.95 14.16
N ILE A 6 23.17 2.99 14.95
CA ILE A 6 24.43 3.70 14.98
C ILE A 6 25.63 2.76 15.19
N PRO A 7 25.61 1.79 16.14
CA PRO A 7 26.72 0.87 16.31
C PRO A 7 27.05 0.05 15.07
N ILE A 8 26.05 -0.49 14.37
CA ILE A 8 26.25 -1.27 13.15
C ILE A 8 26.80 -0.39 12.02
N TYR A 9 26.31 0.85 11.92
CA TYR A 9 26.78 1.79 10.91
C TYR A 9 28.24 2.22 11.16
N LEU A 10 28.63 2.44 12.42
CA LEU A 10 30.01 2.76 12.80
C LEU A 10 30.95 1.59 12.51
N LYS A 11 30.52 0.37 12.81
CA LYS A 11 31.28 -0.84 12.49
C LYS A 11 31.49 -1.00 10.98
N TYR A 12 30.44 -0.81 10.19
CA TYR A 12 30.53 -0.80 8.72
C TYR A 12 31.54 0.25 8.22
N LYS A 13 31.51 1.47 8.78
CA LYS A 13 32.46 2.51 8.41
C LYS A 13 33.90 2.11 8.67
N GLN A 14 34.15 1.53 9.83
CA GLN A 14 35.48 1.08 10.23
C GLN A 14 36.00 -0.03 9.29
N GLU A 15 35.15 -1.02 8.98
CA GLU A 15 35.48 -2.09 8.02
C GLU A 15 35.79 -1.55 6.61
N VAL A 16 35.06 -0.51 6.16
CA VAL A 16 35.33 0.14 4.86
C VAL A 16 36.60 0.94 4.89
N GLU A 17 36.89 1.67 5.97
CA GLU A 17 38.14 2.43 6.14
C GLU A 17 39.34 1.50 6.18
N ASP A 18 39.28 0.41 6.95
CA ASP A 18 40.37 -0.61 7.00
C ASP A 18 40.61 -1.22 5.61
N ALA A 19 39.56 -1.66 4.92
CA ALA A 19 39.68 -2.22 3.58
C ALA A 19 40.20 -1.20 2.56
N TRP A 20 39.92 0.09 2.74
CA TRP A 20 40.32 1.15 1.85
C TRP A 20 41.82 1.54 2.07
N GLU A 21 42.34 1.35 3.28
CA GLU A 21 43.78 1.53 3.58
C GLU A 21 44.64 0.42 2.97
N ASP A 22 44.15 -0.82 2.97
CA ASP A 22 44.84 -2.00 2.52
C ASP A 22 44.85 -2.17 0.98
N VAL A 23 43.95 -1.46 0.27
CA VAL A 23 43.80 -1.63 -1.18
C VAL A 23 44.77 -0.77 -1.98
N ASN A 24 45.23 -1.30 -3.12
CA ASN A 24 46.04 -0.53 -4.08
C ASN A 24 45.25 0.68 -4.59
N LYS A 25 45.86 1.86 -4.47
CA LYS A 25 45.30 3.11 -4.98
C LYS A 25 45.85 3.38 -6.39
N PRO A 26 45.09 4.07 -7.25
CA PRO A 26 45.55 4.41 -8.58
C PRO A 26 46.80 5.30 -8.49
N ILE A 27 47.84 4.93 -9.21
CA ILE A 27 49.06 5.73 -9.34
C ILE A 27 48.79 6.74 -10.46
N ASP A 28 48.95 8.02 -10.18
CA ASP A 28 48.72 9.13 -11.12
C ASP A 28 47.33 9.14 -11.78
N GLY A 29 46.33 8.58 -11.09
CA GLY A 29 44.94 8.51 -11.60
C GLY A 29 44.70 7.42 -12.65
N ASP A 30 45.64 6.49 -12.85
CA ASP A 30 45.47 5.34 -13.74
C ASP A 30 44.72 4.20 -13.04
N TYR A 31 43.46 4.00 -13.43
CA TYR A 31 42.55 2.93 -12.96
C TYR A 31 42.62 1.68 -13.85
N THR A 32 43.34 1.72 -14.97
CA THR A 32 43.31 0.60 -15.92
C THR A 32 44.12 -0.61 -15.45
N GLY A 33 45.10 -0.38 -14.56
CA GLY A 33 45.92 -1.43 -13.94
C GLY A 33 45.27 -2.11 -12.74
N LEU A 34 44.20 -1.53 -12.18
CA LEU A 34 43.52 -2.06 -10.99
C LEU A 34 42.62 -3.24 -11.32
N THR A 35 42.55 -4.19 -10.40
CA THR A 35 41.54 -5.27 -10.46
C THR A 35 40.14 -4.74 -10.23
N ASN A 36 39.12 -5.55 -10.54
CA ASN A 36 37.73 -5.14 -10.26
C ASN A 36 37.46 -4.95 -8.76
N ASP A 37 38.08 -5.78 -7.91
CA ASP A 37 37.90 -5.70 -6.46
C ASP A 37 38.54 -4.43 -5.89
N GLU A 38 39.70 -4.06 -6.36
CA GLU A 38 40.39 -2.80 -6.00
C GLU A 38 39.56 -1.58 -6.42
N ILE A 39 38.98 -1.60 -7.62
CA ILE A 39 38.06 -0.54 -8.07
C ILE A 39 36.81 -0.48 -7.16
N ILE A 40 36.21 -1.63 -6.82
CA ILE A 40 35.03 -1.68 -5.95
C ILE A 40 35.35 -1.04 -4.59
N ILE A 41 36.44 -1.46 -3.93
CA ILE A 41 36.83 -0.93 -2.62
C ILE A 41 37.12 0.56 -2.69
N ASN A 42 37.87 1.02 -3.70
CA ASN A 42 38.17 2.45 -3.91
C ASN A 42 36.91 3.31 -4.08
N PHE A 43 35.80 2.73 -4.59
CA PHE A 43 34.53 3.46 -4.81
C PHE A 43 33.45 3.18 -3.79
N LEU A 44 33.66 2.40 -2.72
CA LEU A 44 32.69 2.23 -1.61
C LEU A 44 32.30 3.56 -0.96
N PRO A 45 33.22 4.53 -0.70
CA PRO A 45 32.83 5.83 -0.15
C PRO A 45 31.86 6.61 -1.05
N LEU A 46 31.92 6.41 -2.37
CA LEU A 46 30.98 7.01 -3.31
C LEU A 46 29.56 6.43 -3.14
N VAL A 47 29.44 5.12 -2.88
CA VAL A 47 28.15 4.46 -2.61
C VAL A 47 27.51 5.06 -1.35
N GLU A 48 28.29 5.18 -0.27
CA GLU A 48 27.81 5.78 0.99
C GLU A 48 27.31 7.21 0.77
N ASN A 49 28.06 8.04 0.06
CA ASN A 49 27.65 9.40 -0.25
C ASN A 49 26.33 9.49 -1.03
N ILE A 50 26.14 8.58 -2.00
CA ILE A 50 24.91 8.53 -2.80
C ILE A 50 23.75 8.01 -1.95
N ALA A 51 23.94 6.95 -1.18
CA ALA A 51 22.95 6.39 -0.28
C ALA A 51 22.47 7.41 0.76
N ARG A 52 23.42 8.15 1.38
CA ARG A 52 23.15 9.20 2.36
C ARG A 52 22.28 10.31 1.77
N LYS A 53 22.54 10.74 0.53
CA LYS A 53 21.72 11.76 -0.16
C LYS A 53 20.30 11.28 -0.45
N GLN A 54 20.10 9.97 -0.61
CA GLN A 54 18.77 9.40 -0.87
C GLN A 54 18.01 9.02 0.39
N SER A 55 18.69 8.90 1.54
CA SER A 55 18.10 8.54 2.83
C SER A 55 17.57 9.74 3.64
N THR A 56 17.58 10.96 3.07
CA THR A 56 17.31 12.20 3.80
C THR A 56 15.89 12.33 4.35
N SER A 57 14.93 11.57 3.83
CA SER A 57 13.56 11.57 4.35
C SER A 57 12.97 10.17 4.38
N ASP A 58 12.09 9.91 5.36
CA ASP A 58 11.34 8.67 5.45
C ASP A 58 10.44 8.44 4.22
N GLN A 59 9.97 9.54 3.63
CA GLN A 59 9.21 9.51 2.37
C GLN A 59 10.05 9.10 1.16
N ALA A 60 11.36 9.38 1.17
CA ALA A 60 12.24 9.08 0.05
C ALA A 60 12.66 7.60 0.01
N SER A 61 12.94 6.99 1.16
CA SER A 61 13.48 5.61 1.25
C SER A 61 12.47 4.58 1.78
N GLY A 62 11.27 5.01 2.20
CA GLY A 62 10.26 4.10 2.76
C GLY A 62 10.75 3.38 4.01
N ILE A 63 10.61 2.07 4.05
CA ILE A 63 11.06 1.22 5.16
C ILE A 63 12.58 0.95 5.15
N LEU A 64 13.26 1.23 4.03
CA LEU A 64 14.69 0.93 3.88
C LEU A 64 15.55 1.82 4.78
N SER A 65 16.47 1.20 5.50
CA SER A 65 17.50 1.88 6.29
C SER A 65 18.64 2.40 5.39
N ILE A 66 19.52 3.24 5.93
CA ILE A 66 20.71 3.67 5.19
C ILE A 66 21.62 2.50 4.83
N LEU A 67 21.71 1.48 5.69
CA LEU A 67 22.53 0.28 5.44
C LEU A 67 21.95 -0.54 4.28
N ASP A 68 20.61 -0.67 4.19
CA ASP A 68 19.97 -1.33 3.06
C ASP A 68 20.28 -0.60 1.74
N LEU A 69 20.23 0.74 1.75
CA LEU A 69 20.57 1.55 0.58
C LEU A 69 22.03 1.41 0.18
N ILE A 70 22.93 1.29 1.17
CA ILE A 70 24.37 1.05 0.92
C ILE A 70 24.57 -0.34 0.33
N GLN A 71 23.92 -1.37 0.85
CA GLN A 71 24.02 -2.73 0.32
C GLN A 71 23.53 -2.81 -1.13
N GLU A 72 22.37 -2.25 -1.42
CA GLU A 72 21.83 -2.19 -2.78
C GLU A 72 22.72 -1.37 -3.73
N GLY A 73 23.27 -0.28 -3.22
CA GLY A 73 24.24 0.53 -3.94
C GLY A 73 25.54 -0.21 -4.23
N SER A 74 26.04 -0.98 -3.27
CA SER A 74 27.26 -1.81 -3.42
C SER A 74 27.03 -2.95 -4.42
N ALA A 75 25.87 -3.61 -4.38
CA ALA A 75 25.50 -4.58 -5.40
C ALA A 75 25.47 -3.95 -6.81
N GLY A 76 24.91 -2.73 -6.90
CA GLY A 76 24.94 -1.93 -8.13
C GLY A 76 26.33 -1.56 -8.60
N LEU A 77 27.25 -1.25 -7.69
CA LEU A 77 28.66 -0.96 -7.95
C LEU A 77 29.37 -2.20 -8.52
N ILE A 78 29.23 -3.37 -7.87
CA ILE A 78 29.83 -4.64 -8.32
C ILE A 78 29.34 -4.99 -9.72
N ALA A 79 28.01 -4.94 -9.96
CA ALA A 79 27.43 -5.21 -11.26
C ALA A 79 27.90 -4.23 -12.35
N ALA A 80 28.17 -2.98 -11.99
CA ALA A 80 28.67 -1.97 -12.91
C ALA A 80 30.17 -2.20 -13.25
N THR A 81 30.98 -2.53 -12.25
CA THR A 81 32.40 -2.79 -12.42
C THR A 81 32.65 -4.01 -13.33
N ASN A 82 31.83 -5.06 -13.20
CA ASN A 82 31.90 -6.24 -14.08
C ASN A 82 31.53 -5.94 -15.54
N LYS A 83 30.84 -4.82 -15.80
CA LYS A 83 30.46 -4.36 -17.15
C LYS A 83 31.29 -3.17 -17.62
N LEU A 84 32.39 -2.88 -16.93
CA LEU A 84 33.29 -1.77 -17.27
C LEU A 84 34.05 -2.06 -18.55
N ASP A 85 33.91 -1.15 -19.52
CA ASP A 85 34.75 -1.18 -20.73
C ASP A 85 36.09 -0.47 -20.45
N ARG A 86 37.13 -1.28 -20.27
CA ARG A 86 38.48 -0.80 -19.97
C ARG A 86 39.14 -0.11 -21.17
N GLU A 87 38.73 -0.42 -22.41
CA GLU A 87 39.27 0.25 -23.59
C GLU A 87 38.76 1.70 -23.69
N THR A 88 37.50 1.89 -23.42
CA THR A 88 36.90 3.25 -23.35
C THR A 88 37.56 4.05 -22.20
N LEU A 89 37.84 3.41 -21.07
CA LEU A 89 38.50 4.06 -19.94
C LEU A 89 39.90 4.52 -20.29
N ARG A 90 40.71 3.71 -21.01
CA ARG A 90 42.07 4.05 -21.46
C ARG A 90 42.10 5.26 -22.38
N LYS A 91 41.02 5.48 -23.16
CA LYS A 91 40.92 6.59 -24.11
C LYS A 91 40.44 7.90 -23.49
N SER A 92 40.04 7.88 -22.22
CA SER A 92 39.53 9.07 -21.54
C SER A 92 40.69 9.91 -20.96
N ASP A 93 40.60 11.23 -21.11
CA ASP A 93 41.56 12.19 -20.57
C ASP A 93 41.61 12.20 -19.04
N ASP A 94 40.45 11.93 -18.40
CA ASP A 94 40.29 11.87 -16.94
C ASP A 94 39.53 10.59 -16.58
N GLN A 95 40.26 9.55 -16.23
CA GLN A 95 39.76 8.22 -15.92
C GLN A 95 38.89 8.24 -14.63
N GLU A 96 39.32 9.00 -13.62
CA GLU A 96 38.63 9.10 -12.36
C GLU A 96 37.22 9.71 -12.54
N LYS A 97 37.13 10.82 -13.25
CA LYS A 97 35.85 11.51 -13.52
C LYS A 97 34.94 10.66 -14.38
N THR A 98 35.50 9.95 -15.37
CA THR A 98 34.75 9.03 -16.24
C THR A 98 34.19 7.88 -15.43
N LEU A 99 34.98 7.23 -14.57
CA LEU A 99 34.55 6.17 -13.67
C LEU A 99 33.49 6.67 -12.67
N LYS A 100 33.75 7.79 -11.99
CA LYS A 100 32.80 8.38 -11.06
C LYS A 100 31.46 8.66 -11.72
N SER A 101 31.46 9.19 -12.94
CA SER A 101 30.22 9.46 -13.69
C SER A 101 29.47 8.17 -14.05
N PHE A 102 30.18 7.18 -14.57
CA PHE A 102 29.65 5.88 -14.96
C PHE A 102 29.06 5.14 -13.76
N LEU A 103 29.85 4.97 -12.68
CA LEU A 103 29.48 4.25 -11.48
C LEU A 103 28.34 4.96 -10.72
N SER A 104 28.38 6.30 -10.60
CA SER A 104 27.32 7.06 -9.94
C SER A 104 25.94 6.85 -10.56
N LYS A 105 25.85 6.79 -11.90
CA LYS A 105 24.59 6.54 -12.60
C LYS A 105 24.04 5.15 -12.28
N ARG A 106 24.92 4.15 -12.24
CA ARG A 106 24.54 2.74 -11.96
C ARG A 106 24.14 2.54 -10.51
N ILE A 107 24.92 3.09 -9.57
CA ILE A 107 24.63 3.06 -8.14
C ILE A 107 23.27 3.74 -7.85
N LYS A 108 23.06 4.96 -8.37
CA LYS A 108 21.78 5.67 -8.22
C LYS A 108 20.62 4.87 -8.78
N GLY A 109 20.80 4.24 -9.94
CA GLY A 109 19.78 3.40 -10.55
C GLY A 109 19.46 2.13 -9.75
N ALA A 110 20.48 1.49 -9.13
CA ALA A 110 20.28 0.34 -8.26
C ALA A 110 19.51 0.71 -6.99
N ILE A 111 19.98 1.73 -6.28
CA ILE A 111 19.31 2.21 -5.06
C ILE A 111 17.86 2.63 -5.35
N ARG A 112 17.62 3.36 -6.44
CA ARG A 112 16.28 3.78 -6.82
C ARG A 112 15.34 2.59 -7.09
N ARG A 113 15.82 1.55 -7.79
CA ARG A 113 15.01 0.34 -8.02
C ARG A 113 14.72 -0.40 -6.73
N ALA A 114 15.70 -0.51 -5.83
CA ALA A 114 15.50 -1.13 -4.53
C ALA A 114 14.45 -0.37 -3.70
N VAL A 115 14.51 0.96 -3.69
CA VAL A 115 13.51 1.81 -3.06
C VAL A 115 12.13 1.61 -3.71
N ASP A 116 12.04 1.59 -5.02
CA ASP A 116 10.77 1.39 -5.74
C ASP A 116 10.13 0.02 -5.44
N MET A 117 10.96 -1.01 -5.25
CA MET A 117 10.48 -2.36 -4.93
C MET A 117 10.03 -2.53 -3.47
N ASN A 118 10.74 -1.87 -2.53
CA ASN A 118 10.61 -2.14 -1.09
C ASN A 118 10.08 -0.95 -0.30
N ARG A 119 9.61 0.11 -0.96
CA ARG A 119 9.20 1.35 -0.32
C ARG A 119 7.93 1.22 0.49
N GLY A 120 6.95 0.49 -0.03
CA GLY A 120 5.64 0.32 0.58
C GLY A 120 5.36 -1.13 0.93
N GLU A 121 4.45 -1.34 1.84
CA GLU A 121 3.98 -2.68 2.20
C GLU A 121 3.23 -3.35 1.04
N ILE A 122 2.56 -2.53 0.22
CA ILE A 122 1.95 -2.99 -1.04
C ILE A 122 2.88 -2.61 -2.18
N ARG A 123 3.42 -3.61 -2.86
CA ARG A 123 4.32 -3.40 -3.99
C ARG A 123 3.58 -2.84 -5.20
N ILE A 124 4.00 -1.66 -5.66
CA ILE A 124 3.56 -1.08 -6.92
C ILE A 124 4.58 -1.44 -8.03
N PRO A 125 4.14 -1.97 -9.18
CA PRO A 125 5.04 -2.24 -10.30
C PRO A 125 5.78 -0.98 -10.79
N GLU A 126 7.05 -1.13 -11.22
CA GLU A 126 7.92 -0.02 -11.61
C GLU A 126 7.31 0.85 -12.73
N HIS A 127 6.62 0.23 -13.71
CA HIS A 127 5.97 0.98 -14.79
C HIS A 127 4.88 1.91 -14.27
N LYS A 128 4.10 1.49 -13.25
CA LYS A 128 3.09 2.33 -12.61
C LYS A 128 3.71 3.46 -11.79
N LEU A 129 4.80 3.19 -11.08
CA LEU A 129 5.54 4.25 -10.38
C LEU A 129 6.11 5.29 -11.35
N ASN A 130 6.59 4.86 -12.52
CA ASN A 130 7.03 5.78 -13.55
C ASN A 130 5.88 6.60 -14.17
N GLU A 131 4.70 6.00 -14.31
CA GLU A 131 3.47 6.69 -14.74
C GLU A 131 3.04 7.76 -13.73
N ILE A 132 3.03 7.43 -12.43
CA ILE A 132 2.75 8.37 -11.33
C ILE A 132 3.73 9.56 -11.37
N ARG A 133 5.02 9.30 -11.55
CA ARG A 133 6.05 10.35 -11.63
C ARG A 133 5.89 11.27 -12.83
N ARG A 134 5.37 10.75 -13.95
CA ARG A 134 5.09 11.56 -15.17
C ARG A 134 3.83 12.40 -15.02
N ASN A 135 2.84 11.91 -14.25
CA ASN A 135 1.52 12.52 -14.09
C ASN A 135 1.24 12.88 -12.62
N PRO A 136 2.00 13.83 -12.01
CA PRO A 136 1.86 14.16 -10.58
C PRO A 136 0.55 14.88 -10.24
N LYS A 137 -0.23 15.27 -11.23
CA LYS A 137 -1.54 15.92 -11.07
C LYS A 137 -2.73 14.94 -11.15
N ASP A 138 -2.48 13.69 -11.50
CA ASP A 138 -3.53 12.67 -11.54
C ASP A 138 -3.80 12.15 -10.13
N GLU A 139 -4.92 12.58 -9.55
CA GLU A 139 -5.32 12.23 -8.18
C GLU A 139 -5.46 10.71 -7.97
N ARG A 140 -5.91 9.97 -8.99
CA ARG A 140 -6.05 8.50 -8.90
C ARG A 140 -4.70 7.82 -8.76
N LEU A 141 -3.74 8.23 -9.58
CA LEU A 141 -2.38 7.68 -9.55
C LEU A 141 -1.67 8.06 -8.26
N VAL A 142 -1.85 9.31 -7.81
CA VAL A 142 -1.28 9.82 -6.57
C VAL A 142 -1.89 9.10 -5.36
N SER A 143 -3.21 8.90 -5.32
CA SER A 143 -3.87 8.16 -4.24
C SER A 143 -3.42 6.69 -4.18
N MET A 144 -3.24 6.02 -5.33
CA MET A 144 -2.67 4.67 -5.38
C MET A 144 -1.29 4.61 -4.72
N PHE A 145 -0.45 5.62 -4.96
CA PHE A 145 0.87 5.70 -4.35
C PHE A 145 0.81 5.87 -2.82
N PHE A 146 -0.06 6.77 -2.33
CA PHE A 146 -0.22 6.99 -0.89
C PHE A 146 -0.89 5.80 -0.19
N ASN A 147 -1.84 5.13 -0.84
CA ASN A 147 -2.51 3.95 -0.30
C ASN A 147 -1.60 2.71 -0.22
N SER A 148 -0.48 2.71 -0.92
CA SER A 148 0.54 1.65 -0.81
C SER A 148 1.40 1.76 0.46
N VAL A 149 1.37 2.92 1.11
CA VAL A 149 2.04 3.17 2.39
C VAL A 149 1.02 2.95 3.50
N PHE A 150 1.37 2.17 4.52
CA PHE A 150 0.46 1.94 5.66
C PHE A 150 0.00 3.22 6.34
N SER A 151 -1.28 3.27 6.64
CA SER A 151 -1.79 4.13 7.70
C SER A 151 -1.89 3.31 9.00
N SER A 152 -1.58 3.94 10.12
CA SER A 152 -1.78 3.31 11.43
C SER A 152 -3.28 3.10 11.68
N ILE A 153 -3.67 1.93 12.20
CA ILE A 153 -5.05 1.68 12.68
C ILE A 153 -5.42 2.65 13.81
N ASP A 154 -4.41 3.05 14.59
CA ASP A 154 -4.57 4.02 15.69
C ASP A 154 -4.44 5.48 15.22
N ALA A 155 -4.21 5.72 13.92
CA ALA A 155 -4.15 7.07 13.39
C ALA A 155 -5.55 7.70 13.45
N LYS A 156 -5.65 8.81 14.14
CA LYS A 156 -6.88 9.59 14.25
C LYS A 156 -7.09 10.42 12.97
N PRO A 157 -8.15 10.20 12.19
CA PRO A 157 -8.44 11.06 11.05
C PRO A 157 -8.86 12.45 11.53
N ASN A 158 -8.23 13.49 10.97
CA ASN A 158 -8.63 14.89 11.09
C ASN A 158 -8.62 15.52 12.49
N ASN A 159 -7.62 15.28 13.33
CA ASN A 159 -7.48 15.92 14.66
C ASN A 159 -8.71 15.72 15.59
N ASP A 160 -9.66 14.87 15.25
CA ASP A 160 -10.77 14.55 16.12
C ASP A 160 -10.32 13.44 17.10
N GLU A 161 -10.15 13.83 18.36
CA GLU A 161 -9.56 12.93 19.38
C GLU A 161 -10.39 11.68 19.66
N ASN A 162 -11.66 11.66 19.23
CA ASN A 162 -12.63 10.62 19.55
C ASN A 162 -12.93 9.63 18.40
N LEU A 163 -12.41 9.85 17.19
CA LEU A 163 -12.64 8.97 16.04
C LEU A 163 -11.41 8.09 15.80
N ALA A 164 -11.43 6.86 16.30
CA ALA A 164 -10.54 5.80 15.85
C ALA A 164 -10.94 5.35 14.44
N TYR A 165 -9.97 4.94 13.61
CA TYR A 165 -10.25 4.34 12.31
C TYR A 165 -10.98 3.01 12.52
N GLN A 166 -12.28 2.96 12.20
CA GLN A 166 -13.08 1.75 12.36
C GLN A 166 -12.95 0.90 11.09
N VAL A 167 -12.36 -0.26 11.22
CA VAL A 167 -12.39 -1.30 10.19
C VAL A 167 -13.76 -1.97 10.26
N ILE A 168 -14.51 -1.91 9.17
CA ILE A 168 -15.82 -2.57 9.10
C ILE A 168 -15.61 -4.08 9.21
N ASP A 169 -16.13 -4.68 10.25
CA ASP A 169 -16.22 -6.13 10.37
C ASP A 169 -17.25 -6.65 9.37
N LYS A 170 -16.81 -7.52 8.47
CA LYS A 170 -17.65 -8.19 7.48
C LYS A 170 -18.06 -9.60 7.91
N SER A 171 -17.67 -10.02 9.11
CA SER A 171 -18.14 -11.29 9.66
C SER A 171 -19.66 -11.20 9.89
N GLU A 172 -20.35 -12.28 9.56
CA GLU A 172 -21.77 -12.36 9.88
C GLU A 172 -21.95 -12.37 11.41
N PRO A 173 -22.80 -11.50 11.96
CA PRO A 173 -23.04 -11.50 13.40
C PRO A 173 -23.54 -12.88 13.84
N TYR A 174 -23.06 -13.33 14.99
CA TYR A 174 -23.27 -14.67 15.54
C TYR A 174 -24.75 -15.09 15.67
N ASN A 175 -25.69 -14.14 15.60
CA ASN A 175 -27.12 -14.34 15.88
C ASN A 175 -28.06 -13.94 14.73
N ILE A 176 -27.62 -13.92 13.46
CA ILE A 176 -28.51 -13.56 12.33
C ILE A 176 -29.78 -14.39 12.31
N ALA A 177 -29.69 -15.69 12.55
CA ALA A 177 -30.87 -16.56 12.56
C ALA A 177 -31.86 -16.19 13.69
N LEU A 178 -31.33 -15.83 14.86
CA LEU A 178 -32.13 -15.40 16.00
C LEU A 178 -32.77 -14.04 15.73
N LEU A 179 -32.01 -13.09 15.22
CA LEU A 179 -32.48 -11.77 14.81
C LEU A 179 -33.56 -11.87 13.76
N ASN A 180 -33.36 -12.69 12.72
CA ASN A 180 -34.38 -12.89 11.69
C ASN A 180 -35.67 -13.49 12.25
N THR A 181 -35.58 -14.46 13.16
CA THR A 181 -36.72 -15.06 13.82
C THR A 181 -37.49 -14.02 14.65
N TYR A 182 -36.77 -13.19 15.38
CA TYR A 182 -37.35 -12.10 16.17
C TYR A 182 -38.05 -11.04 15.29
N LEU A 183 -37.34 -10.61 14.20
CA LEU A 183 -37.93 -9.66 13.23
C LEU A 183 -39.19 -10.21 12.57
N LEU A 184 -39.23 -11.49 12.20
CA LEU A 184 -40.41 -12.12 11.65
C LEU A 184 -41.58 -12.12 12.64
N GLY A 185 -41.29 -12.32 13.94
CA GLY A 185 -42.27 -12.19 15.01
C GLY A 185 -42.87 -10.78 15.11
N LEU A 186 -42.01 -9.76 15.16
CA LEU A 186 -42.42 -8.35 15.19
C LEU A 186 -43.23 -7.95 13.95
N MET A 187 -42.79 -8.37 12.78
CA MET A 187 -43.46 -8.08 11.52
C MET A 187 -44.88 -8.68 11.48
N ARG A 188 -45.05 -9.91 12.00
CA ARG A 188 -46.42 -10.53 12.09
C ARG A 188 -47.37 -9.81 13.01
N THR A 189 -46.83 -9.14 14.05
CA THR A 189 -47.65 -8.44 15.04
C THR A 189 -48.08 -7.06 14.55
N HIS A 190 -47.26 -6.37 13.76
CA HIS A 190 -47.46 -4.96 13.43
C HIS A 190 -47.77 -4.67 11.96
N LEU A 191 -47.60 -5.63 11.05
CA LEU A 191 -47.78 -5.44 9.62
C LEU A 191 -48.92 -6.25 9.04
N ASP A 192 -49.53 -5.71 7.99
CA ASP A 192 -50.48 -6.44 7.16
C ASP A 192 -49.77 -7.61 6.45
N GLU A 193 -50.53 -8.64 6.09
CA GLU A 193 -50.01 -9.82 5.39
C GLU A 193 -49.28 -9.47 4.10
N ARG A 194 -49.72 -8.44 3.39
CA ARG A 194 -49.07 -7.96 2.17
C ARG A 194 -47.73 -7.28 2.46
N GLN A 195 -47.70 -6.42 3.45
CA GLN A 195 -46.48 -5.75 3.90
C GLN A 195 -45.48 -6.74 4.45
N TYR A 196 -45.96 -7.70 5.25
CA TYR A 196 -45.14 -8.79 5.79
C TYR A 196 -44.45 -9.59 4.68
N ASN A 197 -45.22 -10.07 3.67
CA ASN A 197 -44.68 -10.86 2.58
C ASN A 197 -43.65 -10.06 1.73
N VAL A 198 -43.94 -8.79 1.46
CA VAL A 198 -43.06 -7.93 0.70
C VAL A 198 -41.70 -7.73 1.41
N LEU A 199 -41.71 -7.46 2.73
CA LEU A 199 -40.47 -7.32 3.49
C LEU A 199 -39.73 -8.65 3.60
N ARG A 200 -40.40 -9.71 3.98
CA ARG A 200 -39.85 -11.06 4.14
C ARG A 200 -39.11 -11.51 2.90
N LEU A 201 -39.71 -11.42 1.72
CA LEU A 201 -39.14 -11.84 0.43
C LEU A 201 -38.08 -10.89 -0.07
N SER A 202 -38.22 -9.58 0.22
CA SER A 202 -37.24 -8.58 -0.22
C SER A 202 -35.90 -8.69 0.50
N TYR A 203 -35.92 -9.03 1.79
CA TYR A 203 -34.71 -9.15 2.62
C TYR A 203 -34.21 -10.57 2.77
N GLY A 204 -35.07 -11.57 2.46
CA GLY A 204 -34.68 -12.98 2.57
C GLY A 204 -34.51 -13.41 4.02
N LEU A 205 -35.49 -13.08 4.90
CA LEU A 205 -35.35 -13.30 6.34
C LEU A 205 -35.42 -14.79 6.73
N ASP A 206 -36.20 -15.59 6.02
CA ASP A 206 -36.35 -17.04 6.20
C ASP A 206 -36.37 -17.81 4.87
N CYS A 207 -36.07 -17.11 3.78
CA CYS A 207 -36.08 -17.66 2.43
C CYS A 207 -35.02 -16.91 1.59
N ASP A 208 -34.78 -17.35 0.37
CA ASP A 208 -33.90 -16.63 -0.56
C ASP A 208 -34.49 -15.26 -0.92
N LYS A 209 -33.59 -14.31 -1.15
CA LYS A 209 -33.97 -12.95 -1.53
C LYS A 209 -34.53 -12.93 -2.95
N HIS A 210 -35.75 -12.39 -3.10
CA HIS A 210 -36.48 -12.32 -4.36
C HIS A 210 -36.33 -10.93 -5.03
N SER A 211 -36.43 -10.92 -6.35
CA SER A 211 -36.50 -9.67 -7.12
C SER A 211 -37.89 -9.02 -7.02
N ALA A 212 -37.99 -7.73 -7.32
CA ALA A 212 -39.23 -7.01 -7.28
C ALA A 212 -40.32 -7.62 -8.20
N ASN A 213 -39.94 -8.16 -9.35
CA ASN A 213 -40.88 -8.79 -10.29
C ASN A 213 -41.43 -10.13 -9.76
N GLU A 214 -40.58 -10.92 -9.12
CA GLU A 214 -40.99 -12.17 -8.47
C GLU A 214 -41.93 -11.92 -7.28
N ILE A 215 -41.57 -10.94 -6.45
CA ILE A 215 -42.41 -10.53 -5.32
C ILE A 215 -43.78 -10.03 -5.81
N ALA A 216 -43.80 -9.24 -6.90
CA ALA A 216 -45.05 -8.77 -7.49
C ALA A 216 -45.95 -9.94 -7.94
N SER A 217 -45.38 -10.97 -8.53
CA SER A 217 -46.09 -12.17 -8.96
C SER A 217 -46.65 -12.95 -7.78
N ILE A 218 -45.90 -13.07 -6.68
CA ILE A 218 -46.33 -13.79 -5.45
C ILE A 218 -47.43 -13.02 -4.71
N VAL A 219 -47.32 -11.70 -4.62
CA VAL A 219 -48.25 -10.83 -3.83
C VAL A 219 -49.41 -10.36 -4.68
N GLY A 220 -49.49 -10.69 -5.98
CA GLY A 220 -50.56 -10.33 -6.88
C GLY A 220 -50.56 -8.85 -7.29
N ILE A 221 -49.39 -8.26 -7.49
CA ILE A 221 -49.21 -6.88 -7.96
C ILE A 221 -48.90 -6.89 -9.46
N ASN A 222 -49.37 -5.88 -10.19
CA ASN A 222 -49.06 -5.79 -11.61
C ASN A 222 -47.52 -5.61 -11.85
N VAL A 223 -46.94 -6.51 -12.63
CA VAL A 223 -45.49 -6.55 -12.89
C VAL A 223 -44.97 -5.28 -13.56
N SER A 224 -45.79 -4.60 -14.37
CA SER A 224 -45.35 -3.35 -15.05
C SER A 224 -45.07 -2.19 -14.06
N THR A 225 -45.64 -2.22 -12.87
CA THR A 225 -45.43 -1.22 -11.80
C THR A 225 -44.79 -1.79 -10.56
N ALA A 226 -44.23 -3.02 -10.66
CA ALA A 226 -43.69 -3.78 -9.53
C ALA A 226 -42.66 -2.99 -8.73
N HIS A 227 -41.65 -2.45 -9.36
CA HIS A 227 -40.57 -1.71 -8.67
C HIS A 227 -41.09 -0.52 -7.85
N VAL A 228 -41.98 0.26 -8.40
CA VAL A 228 -42.54 1.45 -7.71
C VAL A 228 -43.41 1.02 -6.54
N ARG A 229 -44.35 0.08 -6.79
CA ARG A 229 -45.32 -0.39 -5.78
C ARG A 229 -44.65 -1.12 -4.63
N ILE A 230 -43.71 -2.02 -4.93
CA ILE A 230 -42.97 -2.75 -3.89
C ILE A 230 -42.10 -1.81 -3.07
N SER A 231 -41.42 -0.84 -3.70
CA SER A 231 -40.64 0.18 -2.98
C SER A 231 -41.52 1.04 -2.08
N GLN A 232 -42.75 1.35 -2.49
CA GLN A 232 -43.70 2.10 -1.68
C GLN A 232 -44.16 1.26 -0.48
N ILE A 233 -44.63 0.01 -0.71
CA ILE A 233 -45.06 -0.89 0.36
C ILE A 233 -43.93 -1.14 1.36
N LYS A 234 -42.71 -1.33 0.90
CA LYS A 234 -41.52 -1.48 1.78
C LYS A 234 -41.32 -0.27 2.67
N ARG A 235 -41.41 0.93 2.11
CA ARG A 235 -41.24 2.18 2.87
C ARG A 235 -42.30 2.33 3.92
N ASP A 236 -43.59 2.09 3.54
CA ASP A 236 -44.75 2.20 4.43
C ASP A 236 -44.64 1.17 5.56
N ALA A 237 -44.24 -0.07 5.24
CA ALA A 237 -44.07 -1.13 6.22
C ALA A 237 -42.90 -0.83 7.21
N ILE A 238 -41.78 -0.32 6.73
CA ILE A 238 -40.66 0.09 7.59
C ILE A 238 -41.10 1.23 8.51
N GLN A 239 -41.84 2.22 7.97
CA GLN A 239 -42.35 3.33 8.78
C GLN A 239 -43.28 2.84 9.87
N THR A 240 -44.21 1.91 9.54
CA THR A 240 -45.11 1.30 10.54
C THR A 240 -44.32 0.58 11.65
N LEU A 241 -43.24 -0.11 11.31
CA LEU A 241 -42.35 -0.75 12.31
C LEU A 241 -41.66 0.27 13.19
N ILE A 242 -41.08 1.35 12.60
CA ILE A 242 -40.43 2.42 13.35
C ILE A 242 -41.37 3.09 14.33
N ASP A 243 -42.62 3.30 13.94
CA ASP A 243 -43.60 4.00 14.75
C ASP A 243 -44.14 3.12 15.92
N ASN A 244 -44.06 1.78 15.78
CA ASN A 244 -44.67 0.85 16.75
C ASN A 244 -43.66 0.01 17.55
N VAL A 245 -42.39 -0.04 17.14
CA VAL A 245 -41.35 -0.87 17.77
C VAL A 245 -40.25 0.03 18.33
N ASP A 246 -39.94 -0.14 19.60
CA ASP A 246 -38.79 0.55 20.20
C ASP A 246 -37.48 -0.07 19.70
N GLY A 247 -36.63 0.76 19.10
CA GLY A 247 -35.35 0.33 18.58
C GLY A 247 -34.45 -0.35 19.62
N SER A 248 -34.63 -0.06 20.91
CA SER A 248 -33.88 -0.71 21.99
C SER A 248 -34.08 -2.23 22.03
N GLN A 249 -35.27 -2.71 21.63
CA GLN A 249 -35.61 -4.14 21.62
C GLN A 249 -34.84 -4.95 20.58
N VAL A 250 -34.30 -4.29 19.54
CA VAL A 250 -33.54 -4.94 18.47
C VAL A 250 -32.03 -4.93 18.76
N LEU A 251 -31.58 -3.99 19.59
CA LEU A 251 -30.15 -3.83 19.92
C LEU A 251 -29.54 -5.05 20.61
N ASP A 252 -30.33 -5.81 21.37
CA ASP A 252 -29.87 -7.01 22.06
C ASP A 252 -29.53 -8.18 21.11
N TYR A 253 -29.92 -8.05 19.82
CA TYR A 253 -29.68 -9.07 18.78
C TYR A 253 -28.64 -8.62 17.73
N LEU A 254 -28.15 -7.39 17.81
CA LEU A 254 -27.12 -6.82 16.93
C LEU A 254 -25.74 -6.90 17.57
#